data_dc6bf2f468421fcaf496a1201a97666e
#
_entry.id   dc6bf2f468421fcaf496a1201a97666e
#
_cell.length_a   1.000
_cell.length_b   1.000
_cell.length_c   1.000
_cell.angle_alpha   90.00
_cell.angle_beta   90.00
_cell.angle_gamma   90.00
#
_symmetry.space_group_name_H-M   'P 1'
#
loop_
_entity.id
_entity.type
_entity.pdbx_description
1 polymer ?
#
loop_
_entity_poly.entity_id
_entity_poly.type
_entity_poly.pdbx_seq_one_letter_code
_entity_poly.pdbx_strand_id
1 'polypeptide(L)'
;YDFLNSPGTDPAVAPAQDVEVTVNPGTTFRTLTPELVRLGAVRNADKFILLLRWMNYRDIPHALKPGRFRINTGWTPPQVIDQLVNGSPLLDRVTIPEGLAWWEVGKRLEEAQMVRFEDFDKLVHDPAFLRHWGIPFDSAEGFLFPDTYLIMRPLELNEATAKSVVGRLIDNFWRRTAPLWP
;
A
#
# COMPACT_ATOMS: atom_id res chain seq x y z
N TYR A 1 23.71 11.35 -21.91
CA TYR A 1 22.97 10.27 -22.56
C TYR A 1 23.12 8.92 -21.83
N ASP A 2 24.33 8.58 -21.36
CA ASP A 2 24.56 7.26 -20.72
C ASP A 2 23.78 7.06 -19.42
N PHE A 3 23.53 8.10 -18.62
CA PHE A 3 22.83 7.98 -17.34
C PHE A 3 21.36 7.54 -17.51
N LEU A 4 20.65 8.03 -18.52
CA LEU A 4 19.24 7.68 -18.76
C LEU A 4 19.04 6.19 -19.08
N ASN A 5 20.08 5.56 -19.64
CA ASN A 5 20.09 4.14 -20.02
C ASN A 5 20.89 3.27 -19.04
N SER A 6 21.49 3.87 -18.00
CA SER A 6 22.28 3.12 -17.03
C SER A 6 21.39 2.54 -15.94
N PRO A 7 21.42 1.23 -15.70
CA PRO A 7 20.68 0.62 -14.59
C PRO A 7 21.20 1.12 -13.24
N GLY A 8 20.37 1.03 -12.21
CA GLY A 8 20.73 1.42 -10.84
C GLY A 8 21.93 0.64 -10.33
N THR A 9 21.94 -0.66 -10.52
CA THR A 9 23.07 -1.55 -10.25
C THR A 9 23.77 -1.93 -11.55
N ASP A 10 25.11 -1.90 -11.55
CA ASP A 10 25.90 -2.35 -12.69
C ASP A 10 25.85 -3.86 -12.81
N PRO A 11 25.38 -4.41 -13.94
CA PRO A 11 25.34 -5.87 -14.14
C PRO A 11 26.72 -6.54 -14.03
N ALA A 12 27.79 -5.79 -14.25
CA ALA A 12 29.15 -6.27 -14.09
C ALA A 12 29.60 -6.36 -12.62
N VAL A 13 28.89 -5.66 -11.71
CA VAL A 13 29.22 -5.62 -10.27
C VAL A 13 28.32 -6.53 -9.46
N ALA A 14 27.01 -6.53 -9.74
CA ALA A 14 26.04 -7.38 -9.05
C ALA A 14 24.84 -7.70 -9.95
N PRO A 15 24.21 -8.86 -9.77
CA PRO A 15 22.97 -9.18 -10.48
C PRO A 15 21.85 -8.19 -10.07
N ALA A 16 20.96 -7.91 -11.03
CA ALA A 16 19.75 -7.14 -10.75
C ALA A 16 18.84 -7.90 -9.77
N GLN A 17 18.29 -7.19 -8.79
CA GLN A 17 17.39 -7.76 -7.78
C GLN A 17 16.20 -6.84 -7.55
N ASP A 18 15.11 -7.43 -7.07
CA ASP A 18 13.94 -6.66 -6.66
C ASP A 18 14.14 -6.12 -5.24
N VAL A 19 13.86 -4.84 -5.07
CA VAL A 19 13.89 -4.14 -3.77
C VAL A 19 12.54 -3.48 -3.52
N GLU A 20 12.17 -3.38 -2.25
CA GLU A 20 10.96 -2.66 -1.86
C GLU A 20 11.31 -1.25 -1.41
N VAL A 21 10.53 -0.30 -1.91
CA VAL A 21 10.64 1.12 -1.55
C VAL A 21 9.32 1.56 -0.95
N THR A 22 9.38 2.18 0.23
CA THR A 22 8.22 2.75 0.92
C THR A 22 8.15 4.25 0.66
N VAL A 23 7.02 4.70 0.13
CA VAL A 23 6.71 6.11 -0.12
C VAL A 23 5.63 6.54 0.86
N ASN A 24 5.99 7.36 1.84
CA ASN A 24 5.04 7.93 2.80
C ASN A 24 4.28 9.10 2.18
N PRO A 25 3.07 9.44 2.67
CA PRO A 25 2.38 10.65 2.25
C PRO A 25 3.26 11.90 2.44
N GLY A 26 3.33 12.75 1.42
CA GLY A 26 4.17 13.95 1.43
C GLY A 26 5.65 13.72 1.08
N THR A 27 6.07 12.48 0.83
CA THR A 27 7.42 12.19 0.32
C THR A 27 7.62 12.80 -1.07
N THR A 28 8.77 13.40 -1.28
CA THR A 28 9.20 13.90 -2.59
C THR A 28 10.36 13.05 -3.14
N PHE A 29 10.57 13.09 -4.45
CA PHE A 29 11.76 12.43 -5.03
C PHE A 29 13.06 12.88 -4.40
N ARG A 30 13.16 14.15 -4.03
CA ARG A 30 14.37 14.70 -3.40
C ARG A 30 14.67 14.03 -2.06
N THR A 31 13.64 13.77 -1.25
CA THR A 31 13.79 13.08 0.05
C THR A 31 13.93 11.56 -0.11
N LEU A 32 13.40 10.98 -1.21
CA LEU A 32 13.48 9.56 -1.50
C LEU A 32 14.81 9.15 -2.18
N THR A 33 15.45 10.05 -2.89
CA THR A 33 16.68 9.76 -3.67
C THR A 33 17.77 9.07 -2.86
N PRO A 34 18.13 9.50 -1.61
CA PRO A 34 19.15 8.80 -0.82
C PRO A 34 18.81 7.33 -0.58
N GLU A 35 17.56 7.02 -0.35
CA GLU A 35 17.07 5.64 -0.15
C GLU A 35 17.16 4.84 -1.45
N LEU A 36 16.77 5.41 -2.58
CA LEU A 36 16.90 4.76 -3.90
C LEU A 36 18.35 4.43 -4.24
N VAL A 37 19.28 5.31 -3.86
CA VAL A 37 20.74 5.06 -4.02
C VAL A 37 21.21 3.95 -3.08
N ARG A 38 20.79 3.99 -1.81
CA ARG A 38 21.14 2.98 -0.81
C ARG A 38 20.67 1.57 -1.24
N LEU A 39 19.48 1.48 -1.84
CA LEU A 39 18.91 0.22 -2.34
C LEU A 39 19.48 -0.21 -3.71
N GLY A 40 20.32 0.58 -4.34
CA GLY A 40 20.86 0.28 -5.66
C GLY A 40 19.87 0.48 -6.81
N ALA A 41 18.71 1.10 -6.55
CA ALA A 41 17.71 1.40 -7.57
C ALA A 41 18.13 2.58 -8.47
N VAL A 42 18.98 3.47 -7.94
CA VAL A 42 19.59 4.60 -8.65
C VAL A 42 21.07 4.64 -8.34
N ARG A 43 21.92 4.77 -9.36
CA ARG A 43 23.38 4.76 -9.21
C ARG A 43 23.97 6.11 -8.75
N ASN A 44 23.37 7.21 -9.18
CA ASN A 44 23.92 8.55 -8.96
C ASN A 44 22.82 9.54 -8.60
N ALA A 45 22.85 10.03 -7.35
CA ALA A 45 21.86 10.96 -6.82
C ALA A 45 21.80 12.28 -7.59
N ASP A 46 22.96 12.89 -7.91
CA ASP A 46 23.02 14.22 -8.54
C ASP A 46 22.43 14.19 -9.94
N LYS A 47 22.79 13.16 -10.71
CA LYS A 47 22.23 12.98 -12.06
C LYS A 47 20.73 12.67 -12.03
N PHE A 48 20.27 11.93 -11.02
CA PHE A 48 18.84 11.64 -10.85
C PHE A 48 18.06 12.92 -10.50
N ILE A 49 18.57 13.75 -9.60
CA ILE A 49 17.97 15.05 -9.28
C ILE A 49 17.99 15.98 -10.49
N LEU A 50 19.06 15.96 -11.29
CA LEU A 50 19.12 16.75 -12.53
C LEU A 50 18.05 16.32 -13.53
N LEU A 51 17.81 15.01 -13.67
CA LEU A 51 16.73 14.46 -14.50
C LEU A 51 15.36 14.96 -14.02
N LEU A 52 15.09 14.92 -12.72
CA LEU A 52 13.86 15.41 -12.14
C LEU A 52 13.66 16.91 -12.37
N ARG A 53 14.71 17.71 -12.26
CA ARG A 53 14.67 19.15 -12.60
C ARG A 53 14.35 19.39 -14.07
N TRP A 54 14.90 18.58 -14.96
CA TRP A 54 14.59 18.64 -16.38
C TRP A 54 13.14 18.28 -16.65
N MET A 55 12.60 17.24 -15.97
CA MET A 55 11.18 16.86 -16.05
C MET A 55 10.27 18.01 -15.57
N ASN A 56 10.60 18.66 -14.46
CA ASN A 56 9.89 19.86 -13.99
C ASN A 56 9.88 20.98 -15.04
N TYR A 57 11.04 21.25 -15.66
CA TYR A 57 11.15 22.27 -16.69
C TYR A 57 10.29 21.95 -17.93
N ARG A 58 10.01 20.68 -18.18
CA ARG A 58 9.18 20.20 -19.30
C ARG A 58 7.74 19.96 -18.89
N ASP A 59 7.33 20.38 -17.69
CA ASP A 59 5.99 20.14 -17.12
C ASP A 59 5.57 18.65 -17.16
N ILE A 60 6.52 17.73 -17.05
CA ILE A 60 6.25 16.28 -16.99
C ILE A 60 5.82 15.94 -15.55
N PRO A 61 4.56 15.47 -15.33
CA PRO A 61 4.10 15.11 -14.00
C PRO A 61 4.94 13.98 -13.41
N HIS A 62 5.40 14.13 -12.17
CA HIS A 62 6.15 13.11 -11.43
C HIS A 62 5.86 13.16 -9.93
N ALA A 63 4.58 13.34 -9.57
CA ALA A 63 4.14 13.24 -8.20
C ALA A 63 4.17 11.78 -7.73
N LEU A 64 4.81 11.52 -6.58
CA LEU A 64 4.87 10.20 -5.97
C LEU A 64 3.51 9.78 -5.41
N LYS A 65 3.16 8.51 -5.61
CA LYS A 65 2.02 7.89 -4.94
C LYS A 65 2.48 7.28 -3.61
N PRO A 66 1.75 7.48 -2.50
CA PRO A 66 2.03 6.77 -1.26
C PRO A 66 1.82 5.27 -1.42
N GLY A 67 2.66 4.48 -0.74
CA GLY A 67 2.56 3.03 -0.75
C GLY A 67 3.93 2.35 -0.76
N ARG A 68 3.92 1.02 -0.84
CA ARG A 68 5.13 0.22 -1.05
C ARG A 68 5.20 -0.19 -2.51
N PHE A 69 6.36 -0.04 -3.11
CA PHE A 69 6.61 -0.35 -4.51
C PHE A 69 7.76 -1.33 -4.64
N ARG A 70 7.65 -2.26 -5.58
CA ARG A 70 8.75 -3.11 -6.00
C ARG A 70 9.47 -2.44 -7.15
N ILE A 71 10.79 -2.31 -7.02
CA ILE A 71 11.68 -1.74 -8.02
C ILE A 71 12.79 -2.75 -8.30
N ASN A 72 13.08 -2.99 -9.56
CA ASN A 72 14.23 -3.81 -9.94
C ASN A 72 15.48 -2.91 -10.08
N THR A 73 16.57 -3.29 -9.44
CA THR A 73 17.82 -2.51 -9.49
C THR A 73 18.47 -2.51 -10.89
N GLY A 74 18.03 -3.38 -11.79
CA GLY A 74 18.39 -3.37 -13.20
C GLY A 74 17.64 -2.36 -14.06
N TRP A 75 16.65 -1.65 -13.48
CA TRP A 75 15.90 -0.63 -14.21
C TRP A 75 16.69 0.65 -14.40
N THR A 76 16.36 1.34 -15.48
CA THR A 76 16.90 2.68 -15.75
C THR A 76 16.18 3.74 -14.90
N PRO A 77 16.78 4.92 -14.66
CA PRO A 77 16.15 5.99 -13.89
C PRO A 77 14.73 6.38 -14.36
N PRO A 78 14.44 6.50 -15.67
CA PRO A 78 13.10 6.75 -16.14
C PRO A 78 12.11 5.64 -15.79
N GLN A 79 12.51 4.36 -15.80
CA GLN A 79 11.65 3.24 -15.40
C GLN A 79 11.35 3.25 -13.90
N VAL A 80 12.34 3.61 -13.08
CA VAL A 80 12.15 3.80 -11.63
C VAL A 80 11.15 4.93 -11.35
N ILE A 81 11.28 6.06 -12.05
CA ILE A 81 10.34 7.18 -11.92
C ILE A 81 8.94 6.75 -12.35
N ASP A 82 8.80 6.09 -13.50
CA ASP A 82 7.51 5.63 -14.01
C ASP A 82 6.80 4.69 -13.02
N GLN A 83 7.53 3.73 -12.44
CA GLN A 83 6.99 2.83 -11.43
C GLN A 83 6.47 3.58 -10.19
N LEU A 84 7.18 4.59 -9.71
CA LEU A 84 6.82 5.35 -8.51
C LEU A 84 5.67 6.36 -8.76
N VAL A 85 5.51 6.81 -10.00
CA VAL A 85 4.47 7.79 -10.41
C VAL A 85 3.21 7.08 -10.90
N ASN A 86 3.36 6.14 -11.82
CA ASN A 86 2.27 5.50 -12.55
C ASN A 86 2.00 4.06 -12.09
N GLY A 87 2.99 3.41 -11.47
CA GLY A 87 2.88 2.02 -11.01
C GLY A 87 1.82 1.82 -9.93
N SER A 88 1.49 0.55 -9.69
CA SER A 88 0.58 0.15 -8.62
C SER A 88 1.37 -0.22 -7.36
N PRO A 89 0.96 0.26 -6.18
CA PRO A 89 1.53 -0.19 -4.92
C PRO A 89 1.36 -1.69 -4.71
N LEU A 90 2.26 -2.29 -3.93
CA LEU A 90 2.17 -3.69 -3.53
C LEU A 90 0.92 -3.94 -2.69
N LEU A 91 0.21 -5.01 -3.02
CA LEU A 91 -0.94 -5.50 -2.26
C LEU A 91 -0.53 -6.76 -1.51
N ASP A 92 -0.92 -6.82 -0.24
CA ASP A 92 -0.78 -8.01 0.57
C ASP A 92 -2.07 -8.83 0.51
N ARG A 93 -1.90 -10.15 0.51
CA ARG A 93 -3.03 -11.09 0.53
C ARG A 93 -3.36 -11.45 1.97
N VAL A 94 -4.59 -11.17 2.39
CA VAL A 94 -5.12 -11.53 3.71
C VAL A 94 -6.34 -12.40 3.55
N THR A 95 -6.27 -13.64 4.04
CA THR A 95 -7.39 -14.58 4.01
C THR A 95 -8.10 -14.60 5.35
N ILE A 96 -9.38 -14.30 5.36
CA ILE A 96 -10.30 -14.46 6.49
C ILE A 96 -11.13 -15.71 6.22
N PRO A 97 -10.85 -16.83 6.89
CA PRO A 97 -11.63 -18.06 6.72
C PRO A 97 -13.03 -17.93 7.33
N GLU A 98 -13.92 -18.81 6.90
CA GLU A 98 -15.26 -18.91 7.45
C GLU A 98 -15.24 -19.40 8.92
N GLY A 99 -16.26 -19.01 9.68
CA GLY A 99 -16.49 -19.50 11.05
C GLY A 99 -15.64 -18.79 12.12
N LEU A 100 -14.91 -17.73 11.78
CA LEU A 100 -14.20 -16.95 12.79
C LEU A 100 -15.14 -15.99 13.51
N ALA A 101 -14.99 -15.88 14.82
CA ALA A 101 -15.57 -14.81 15.60
C ALA A 101 -14.84 -13.49 15.34
N TRP A 102 -15.49 -12.35 15.62
CA TRP A 102 -14.94 -11.02 15.34
C TRP A 102 -13.53 -10.82 15.92
N TRP A 103 -13.24 -11.30 17.15
CA TRP A 103 -11.92 -11.17 17.77
C TRP A 103 -10.84 -12.00 17.07
N GLU A 104 -11.20 -13.12 16.48
CA GLU A 104 -10.27 -13.95 15.70
C GLU A 104 -9.95 -13.27 14.37
N VAL A 105 -10.95 -12.64 13.74
CA VAL A 105 -10.75 -11.79 12.57
C VAL A 105 -9.80 -10.63 12.89
N GLY A 106 -10.02 -9.94 14.04
CA GLY A 106 -9.17 -8.85 14.49
C GLY A 106 -7.72 -9.27 14.69
N LYS A 107 -7.48 -10.39 15.37
CA LYS A 107 -6.12 -10.94 15.56
C LYS A 107 -5.45 -11.28 14.23
N ARG A 108 -6.19 -11.87 13.31
CA ARG A 108 -5.66 -12.22 11.98
C ARG A 108 -5.29 -10.99 11.16
N LEU A 109 -6.09 -9.93 11.23
CA LEU A 109 -5.76 -8.65 10.61
C LEU A 109 -4.55 -7.98 11.26
N GLU A 110 -4.39 -8.11 12.58
CA GLU A 110 -3.22 -7.61 13.31
C GLU A 110 -1.95 -8.37 12.95
N GLU A 111 -1.99 -9.71 12.91
CA GLU A 111 -0.89 -10.56 12.45
C GLU A 111 -0.44 -10.21 11.02
N ALA A 112 -1.40 -9.86 10.15
CA ALA A 112 -1.14 -9.39 8.80
C ALA A 112 -0.68 -7.92 8.73
N GLN A 113 -0.53 -7.23 9.86
CA GLN A 113 -0.16 -5.82 9.96
C GLN A 113 -1.12 -4.87 9.22
N MET A 114 -2.41 -5.21 9.24
CA MET A 114 -3.48 -4.40 8.61
C MET A 114 -4.14 -3.44 9.59
N VAL A 115 -4.20 -3.82 10.87
CA VAL A 115 -4.80 -3.04 11.96
C VAL A 115 -4.02 -3.26 13.25
N ARG A 116 -4.19 -2.37 14.24
CA ARG A 116 -3.95 -2.70 15.66
C ARG A 116 -5.23 -3.29 16.21
N PHE A 117 -5.13 -4.37 16.98
CA PHE A 117 -6.31 -5.02 17.55
C PHE A 117 -7.16 -4.07 18.40
N GLU A 118 -6.52 -3.18 19.15
CA GLU A 118 -7.21 -2.18 19.96
C GLU A 118 -8.09 -1.23 19.14
N ASP A 119 -7.59 -0.74 17.99
CA ASP A 119 -8.36 0.12 17.09
C ASP A 119 -9.49 -0.65 16.41
N PHE A 120 -9.24 -1.92 16.05
CA PHE A 120 -10.23 -2.82 15.48
C PHE A 120 -11.36 -3.11 16.48
N ASP A 121 -11.03 -3.48 17.73
CA ASP A 121 -12.01 -3.78 18.78
C ASP A 121 -12.93 -2.58 19.04
N LYS A 122 -12.36 -1.39 19.22
CA LYS A 122 -13.15 -0.15 19.37
C LYS A 122 -14.09 0.07 18.18
N LEU A 123 -13.60 -0.15 16.98
CA LEU A 123 -14.31 0.15 15.75
C LEU A 123 -15.50 -0.79 15.51
N VAL A 124 -15.31 -2.10 15.73
CA VAL A 124 -16.38 -3.10 15.50
C VAL A 124 -17.52 -3.01 16.52
N HIS A 125 -17.35 -2.21 17.58
CA HIS A 125 -18.36 -1.89 18.60
C HIS A 125 -18.76 -0.39 18.58
N ASP A 126 -18.22 0.42 17.67
CA ASP A 126 -18.58 1.84 17.58
C ASP A 126 -19.97 2.03 16.96
N PRO A 127 -20.94 2.57 17.73
CA PRO A 127 -22.32 2.75 17.24
C PRO A 127 -22.40 3.67 15.99
N ALA A 128 -21.50 4.64 15.85
CA ALA A 128 -21.50 5.54 14.69
C ALA A 128 -21.02 4.79 13.44
N PHE A 129 -19.98 3.99 13.57
CA PHE A 129 -19.45 3.15 12.49
C PHE A 129 -20.48 2.08 12.08
N LEU A 130 -21.10 1.39 13.02
CA LEU A 130 -22.12 0.36 12.76
C LEU A 130 -23.32 0.95 12.02
N ARG A 131 -23.84 2.11 12.46
CA ARG A 131 -24.93 2.82 11.75
C ARG A 131 -24.55 3.24 10.34
N HIS A 132 -23.31 3.71 10.15
CA HIS A 132 -22.82 4.09 8.83
C HIS A 132 -22.89 2.92 7.83
N TRP A 133 -22.62 1.71 8.31
CA TRP A 133 -22.67 0.50 7.50
C TRP A 133 -24.04 -0.20 7.51
N GLY A 134 -25.06 0.39 8.13
CA GLY A 134 -26.40 -0.20 8.19
C GLY A 134 -26.48 -1.46 9.05
N ILE A 135 -25.57 -1.61 10.02
CA ILE A 135 -25.56 -2.74 10.97
C ILE A 135 -26.44 -2.39 12.16
N PRO A 136 -27.58 -3.12 12.38
CA PRO A 136 -28.55 -2.81 13.44
C PRO A 136 -28.21 -3.49 14.79
N PHE A 137 -26.97 -3.90 14.99
CA PHE A 137 -26.50 -4.65 16.16
C PHE A 137 -25.42 -3.86 16.90
N ASP A 138 -25.04 -4.34 18.10
CA ASP A 138 -24.03 -3.70 18.95
C ASP A 138 -22.59 -4.08 18.55
N SER A 139 -22.42 -4.92 17.54
CA SER A 139 -21.11 -5.29 16.99
C SER A 139 -21.19 -5.62 15.49
N ALA A 140 -20.04 -5.63 14.84
CA ALA A 140 -19.90 -6.07 13.46
C ALA A 140 -19.81 -7.61 13.32
N GLU A 141 -20.11 -8.39 14.37
CA GLU A 141 -20.16 -9.85 14.32
C GLU A 141 -21.10 -10.30 13.19
N GLY A 142 -20.66 -11.24 12.36
CA GLY A 142 -21.41 -11.75 11.21
C GLY A 142 -21.35 -10.87 9.95
N PHE A 143 -20.82 -9.63 10.02
CA PHE A 143 -20.67 -8.71 8.88
C PHE A 143 -19.24 -8.64 8.34
N LEU A 144 -18.28 -9.26 9.01
CA LEU A 144 -16.89 -9.36 8.58
C LEU A 144 -16.74 -10.52 7.59
N PHE A 145 -17.06 -10.28 6.32
CA PHE A 145 -17.23 -11.35 5.34
C PHE A 145 -15.96 -12.18 5.14
N PRO A 146 -16.04 -13.54 5.22
CA PRO A 146 -14.91 -14.41 4.96
C PRO A 146 -14.57 -14.40 3.46
N ASP A 147 -13.32 -14.05 3.14
CA ASP A 147 -12.79 -14.01 1.78
C ASP A 147 -11.26 -13.87 1.80
N THR A 148 -10.66 -13.91 0.64
CA THR A 148 -9.26 -13.52 0.46
C THR A 148 -9.19 -12.11 -0.09
N TYR A 149 -8.66 -11.19 0.71
CA TYR A 149 -8.56 -9.78 0.40
C TYR A 149 -7.17 -9.43 -0.13
N LEU A 150 -7.12 -8.64 -1.20
CA LEU A 150 -5.91 -7.96 -1.66
C LEU A 150 -5.96 -6.52 -1.16
N ILE A 151 -5.16 -6.21 -0.16
CA ILE A 151 -5.20 -4.91 0.53
C ILE A 151 -3.79 -4.32 0.55
N MET A 152 -3.67 -3.05 0.22
CA MET A 152 -2.43 -2.32 0.46
C MET A 152 -2.21 -2.22 1.98
N ARG A 153 -1.07 -2.77 2.46
CA ARG A 153 -0.72 -2.68 3.87
C ARG A 153 -0.65 -1.21 4.27
N PRO A 154 -1.35 -0.79 5.32
CA PRO A 154 -1.27 0.57 5.81
C PRO A 154 0.17 0.95 6.18
N LEU A 155 0.58 2.17 5.83
CA LEU A 155 1.91 2.71 6.20
C LEU A 155 1.95 3.08 7.68
N GLU A 156 0.79 3.44 8.24
CA GLU A 156 0.59 3.69 9.66
C GLU A 156 -0.64 2.93 10.14
N LEU A 157 -0.54 2.33 11.32
CA LEU A 157 -1.66 1.65 11.96
C LEU A 157 -2.34 2.63 12.92
N ASN A 158 -3.54 3.07 12.56
CA ASN A 158 -4.38 3.98 13.34
C ASN A 158 -5.86 3.71 13.07
N GLU A 159 -6.75 4.45 13.73
CA GLU A 159 -8.19 4.29 13.59
C GLU A 159 -8.68 4.51 12.14
N ALA A 160 -8.12 5.47 11.42
CA ALA A 160 -8.53 5.76 10.03
C ALA A 160 -8.19 4.59 9.10
N THR A 161 -7.00 4.00 9.26
CA THR A 161 -6.59 2.82 8.48
C THR A 161 -7.39 1.58 8.88
N ALA A 162 -7.72 1.41 10.17
CA ALA A 162 -8.62 0.36 10.63
C ALA A 162 -10.01 0.48 9.99
N LYS A 163 -10.59 1.70 9.95
CA LYS A 163 -11.86 1.98 9.26
C LYS A 163 -11.83 1.57 7.78
N SER A 164 -10.73 1.86 7.09
CA SER A 164 -10.56 1.48 5.68
C SER A 164 -10.52 -0.04 5.49
N VAL A 165 -9.76 -0.75 6.32
CA VAL A 165 -9.60 -2.21 6.22
C VAL A 165 -10.91 -2.92 6.59
N VAL A 166 -11.49 -2.61 7.76
CA VAL A 166 -12.75 -3.22 8.23
C VAL A 166 -13.91 -2.90 7.29
N GLY A 167 -13.97 -1.66 6.79
CA GLY A 167 -14.96 -1.24 5.82
C GLY A 167 -14.96 -2.10 4.55
N ARG A 168 -13.80 -2.60 4.09
CA ARG A 168 -13.74 -3.53 2.96
C ARG A 168 -14.37 -4.89 3.24
N LEU A 169 -14.23 -5.40 4.47
CA LEU A 169 -14.85 -6.67 4.86
C LEU A 169 -16.38 -6.54 4.89
N ILE A 170 -16.88 -5.44 5.45
CA ILE A 170 -18.31 -5.15 5.55
C ILE A 170 -18.91 -4.82 4.17
N ASP A 171 -18.20 -4.02 3.34
CA ASP A 171 -18.65 -3.74 1.97
C ASP A 171 -18.76 -5.03 1.14
N ASN A 172 -17.82 -5.97 1.31
CA ASN A 172 -17.88 -7.27 0.65
C ASN A 172 -19.08 -8.09 1.14
N PHE A 173 -19.39 -8.04 2.44
CA PHE A 173 -20.60 -8.66 2.98
C PHE A 173 -21.86 -8.14 2.26
N TRP A 174 -22.05 -6.82 2.20
CA TRP A 174 -23.21 -6.24 1.54
C TRP A 174 -23.27 -6.57 0.05
N ARG A 175 -22.16 -6.49 -0.66
CA ARG A 175 -22.10 -6.84 -2.08
C ARG A 175 -22.46 -8.31 -2.36
N ARG A 176 -22.04 -9.22 -1.48
CA ARG A 176 -22.29 -10.66 -1.65
C ARG A 176 -23.70 -11.05 -1.20
N THR A 177 -24.23 -10.36 -0.22
CA THR A 177 -25.56 -10.68 0.36
C THR A 177 -26.69 -9.85 -0.22
N ALA A 178 -26.45 -8.66 -0.81
CA ALA A 178 -27.49 -7.81 -1.39
C ALA A 178 -28.46 -8.54 -2.35
N PRO A 179 -28.02 -9.47 -3.22
CA PRO A 179 -28.93 -10.21 -4.08
C PRO A 179 -29.85 -11.19 -3.33
N LEU A 180 -29.57 -11.46 -2.05
CA LEU A 180 -30.32 -12.40 -1.22
C LEU A 180 -31.41 -11.72 -0.38
N TRP A 181 -31.42 -10.40 -0.35
CA TRP A 181 -32.42 -9.61 0.38
C TRP A 181 -33.51 -9.16 -0.56
N PRO A 182 -34.80 -9.40 -0.20
CA PRO A 182 -35.93 -8.98 -1.02
C PRO A 182 -36.08 -7.46 -1.11
#